data_71844e166367bdc6047309e545e559b0
#
_entry.id   71844e166367bdc6047309e545e559b0
#
_cell.length_a   1.000
_cell.length_b   1.000
_cell.length_c   1.000
_cell.angle_alpha   90.00
_cell.angle_beta   90.00
_cell.angle_gamma   90.00
#
_symmetry.space_group_name_H-M   'P 1'
#
loop_
_entity.id
_entity.type
_entity.pdbx_description
1 polymer ?
#
loop_
_entity_poly.entity_id
_entity_poly.type
_entity_poly.pdbx_seq_one_letter_code
_entity_poly.pdbx_strand_id
1 'polypeptide(L)'
;MIATDKNALICDMAETYKVFDLRALPVPMLATLAAGLRDDSRIKIKLSGARAATDTLLLASIADALNFLAWAKTKAAQTGKNRPKSFLNAFTEMPQTHDEVTGYRTPKDFKAAWQRLGGEANGD
;
A
#
# COMPACT_ATOMS: atom_id res chain seq x y z
N MET A 1 12.02 14.49 3.04
CA MET A 1 12.89 13.29 3.09
C MET A 1 13.42 13.01 4.50
N ILE A 2 14.26 13.88 5.12
CA ILE A 2 14.78 13.63 6.48
C ILE A 2 13.65 13.50 7.51
N ALA A 3 12.61 14.32 7.41
CA ALA A 3 11.44 14.27 8.30
C ALA A 3 10.56 13.04 8.06
N THR A 4 10.56 12.47 6.87
CA THR A 4 9.76 11.29 6.51
C THR A 4 10.41 10.01 7.04
N ASP A 5 11.66 9.77 6.68
CA ASP A 5 12.47 8.65 7.20
C ASP A 5 13.95 8.91 6.97
N LYS A 6 14.62 9.31 8.06
CA LYS A 6 16.06 9.58 8.04
C LYS A 6 16.88 8.32 7.76
N ASN A 7 16.46 7.18 8.29
CA ASN A 7 17.22 5.93 8.13
C ASN A 7 17.17 5.42 6.70
N ALA A 8 15.99 5.49 6.06
CA ALA A 8 15.86 5.15 4.65
C ALA A 8 16.74 6.04 3.78
N LEU A 9 16.78 7.35 4.04
CA LEU A 9 17.65 8.28 3.32
C LEU A 9 19.13 7.94 3.51
N ILE A 10 19.59 7.64 4.74
CA ILE A 10 20.98 7.25 5.00
C ILE A 10 21.34 5.97 4.22
N CYS A 11 20.46 4.95 4.24
CA CYS A 11 20.69 3.72 3.50
C CYS A 11 20.83 3.98 1.99
N ASP A 12 19.91 4.76 1.42
CA ASP A 12 19.93 5.07 -0.01
C ASP A 12 21.15 5.90 -0.43
N MET A 13 21.58 6.86 0.42
CA MET A 13 22.79 7.65 0.20
C MET A 13 24.06 6.79 0.30
N ALA A 14 24.10 5.88 1.27
CA ALA A 14 25.22 4.96 1.43
C ALA A 14 25.31 3.97 0.26
N GLU A 15 24.18 3.46 -0.20
CA GLU A 15 24.11 2.52 -1.30
C GLU A 15 24.50 3.16 -2.63
N THR A 16 23.94 4.34 -2.94
CA THR A 16 24.09 5.01 -4.23
C THR A 16 25.39 5.80 -4.33
N TYR A 17 25.71 6.58 -3.31
CA TYR A 17 26.82 7.55 -3.35
C TYR A 17 27.95 7.23 -2.38
N LYS A 18 27.86 6.14 -1.60
CA LYS A 18 28.83 5.77 -0.55
C LYS A 18 29.00 6.82 0.55
N VAL A 19 27.96 7.61 0.77
CA VAL A 19 27.90 8.62 1.82
C VAL A 19 27.23 8.02 3.05
N PHE A 20 28.02 7.80 4.11
CA PHE A 20 27.55 7.17 5.36
C PHE A 20 27.16 8.20 6.43
N ASP A 21 27.75 9.41 6.37
CA ASP A 21 27.41 10.51 7.27
C ASP A 21 26.84 11.70 6.49
N LEU A 22 25.55 11.94 6.65
CA LEU A 22 24.87 13.06 6.00
C LEU A 22 25.35 14.43 6.50
N ARG A 23 25.92 14.48 7.72
CA ARG A 23 26.42 15.74 8.32
C ARG A 23 27.77 16.18 7.73
N ALA A 24 28.49 15.28 7.10
CA ALA A 24 29.75 15.58 6.43
C ALA A 24 29.54 16.41 5.15
N LEU A 25 28.32 16.51 4.64
CA LEU A 25 27.99 17.22 3.41
C LEU A 25 27.34 18.58 3.69
N PRO A 26 27.69 19.62 2.91
CA PRO A 26 26.93 20.86 2.90
C PRO A 26 25.46 20.62 2.54
N VAL A 27 24.55 21.34 3.19
CA VAL A 27 23.08 21.14 2.99
C VAL A 27 22.64 21.23 1.51
N PRO A 28 23.15 22.18 0.69
CA PRO A 28 22.77 22.21 -0.73
C PRO A 28 23.21 20.97 -1.50
N MET A 29 24.42 20.46 -1.21
CA MET A 29 24.91 19.23 -1.87
C MET A 29 24.12 18.01 -1.44
N LEU A 30 23.80 17.89 -0.15
CA LEU A 30 22.95 16.84 0.37
C LEU A 30 21.57 16.86 -0.32
N ALA A 31 20.97 18.05 -0.47
CA ALA A 31 19.68 18.20 -1.13
C ALA A 31 19.73 17.75 -2.60
N THR A 32 20.79 18.13 -3.32
CA THR A 32 20.98 17.72 -4.73
C THR A 32 21.14 16.22 -4.87
N LEU A 33 21.96 15.59 -4.04
CA LEU A 33 22.15 14.13 -4.07
C LEU A 33 20.87 13.39 -3.67
N ALA A 34 20.16 13.86 -2.67
CA ALA A 34 18.88 13.28 -2.25
C ALA A 34 17.80 13.37 -3.35
N ALA A 35 17.76 14.50 -4.08
CA ALA A 35 16.86 14.64 -5.23
C ALA A 35 17.24 13.72 -6.39
N GLY A 36 18.55 13.50 -6.60
CA GLY A 36 19.10 12.63 -7.65
C GLY A 36 19.03 11.13 -7.36
N LEU A 37 18.52 10.71 -6.20
CA LEU A 37 18.26 9.30 -5.93
C LEU A 37 17.27 8.70 -6.95
N ARG A 38 17.41 7.41 -7.23
CA ARG A 38 16.52 6.68 -8.14
C ARG A 38 15.08 6.68 -7.61
N ASP A 39 14.12 6.55 -8.52
CA ASP A 39 12.69 6.56 -8.15
C ASP A 39 12.26 5.31 -7.35
N ASP A 40 13.01 4.22 -7.50
CA ASP A 40 12.85 2.97 -6.72
C ASP A 40 13.60 2.99 -5.38
N SER A 41 14.21 4.11 -4.99
CA SER A 41 14.86 4.26 -3.68
C SER A 41 13.85 4.22 -2.54
N ARG A 42 14.28 3.68 -1.38
CA ARG A 42 13.42 3.50 -0.20
C ARG A 42 12.75 4.81 0.23
N ILE A 43 13.53 5.89 0.21
CA ILE A 43 13.02 7.21 0.63
C ILE A 43 11.99 7.77 -0.37
N LYS A 44 12.20 7.59 -1.68
CA LYS A 44 11.23 8.06 -2.68
C LYS A 44 9.94 7.24 -2.67
N ILE A 45 10.03 5.90 -2.51
CA ILE A 45 8.85 5.04 -2.32
C ILE A 45 8.05 5.49 -1.09
N LYS A 46 8.71 5.78 0.04
CA LYS A 46 8.03 6.28 1.24
C LYS A 46 7.42 7.68 1.06
N LEU A 47 8.07 8.54 0.31
CA LEU A 47 7.55 9.89 0.00
C LEU A 47 6.31 9.85 -0.88
N SER A 48 6.29 8.96 -1.86
CA SER A 48 5.14 8.78 -2.76
C SER A 48 3.96 8.07 -2.07
N GLY A 49 4.17 7.50 -0.88
CA GLY A 49 3.18 6.66 -0.21
C GLY A 49 2.98 5.30 -0.88
N ALA A 50 3.78 4.97 -1.88
CA ALA A 50 3.74 3.68 -2.55
C ALA A 50 4.26 2.56 -1.63
N ARG A 51 3.75 1.34 -1.81
CA ARG A 51 4.20 0.17 -1.06
C ARG A 51 5.31 -0.60 -1.75
N ALA A 52 5.44 -0.41 -3.05
CA ALA A 52 6.44 -1.07 -3.87
C ALA A 52 6.89 -0.14 -5.00
N ALA A 53 8.04 -0.45 -5.57
CA ALA A 53 8.54 0.24 -6.75
C ALA A 53 7.61 0.02 -7.95
N THR A 54 7.57 0.98 -8.87
CA THR A 54 6.73 0.92 -10.08
C THR A 54 7.00 -0.34 -10.89
N ASP A 55 8.27 -0.72 -11.04
CA ASP A 55 8.67 -1.94 -11.77
C ASP A 55 8.10 -3.20 -11.13
N THR A 56 8.09 -3.27 -9.80
CA THR A 56 7.48 -4.38 -9.06
C THR A 56 5.97 -4.46 -9.30
N LEU A 57 5.28 -3.32 -9.34
CA LEU A 57 3.84 -3.26 -9.63
C LEU A 57 3.54 -3.68 -11.07
N LEU A 58 4.38 -3.26 -12.03
CA LEU A 58 4.25 -3.68 -13.43
C LEU A 58 4.49 -5.18 -13.59
N LEU A 59 5.53 -5.74 -12.95
CA LEU A 59 5.80 -7.18 -12.96
C LEU A 59 4.64 -7.97 -12.32
N ALA A 60 4.08 -7.49 -11.20
CA ALA A 60 2.92 -8.10 -10.58
C ALA A 60 1.70 -8.09 -11.51
N SER A 61 1.47 -6.98 -12.23
CA SER A 61 0.40 -6.87 -13.24
C SER A 61 0.57 -7.86 -14.39
N ILE A 62 1.80 -8.01 -14.91
CA ILE A 62 2.12 -8.99 -15.96
C ILE A 62 1.90 -10.42 -15.45
N ALA A 63 2.38 -10.73 -14.25
CA ALA A 63 2.20 -12.03 -13.62
C ALA A 63 0.71 -12.37 -13.44
N ASP A 64 -0.10 -11.41 -13.03
CA ASP A 64 -1.55 -11.57 -12.88
C ASP A 64 -2.22 -11.84 -14.24
N ALA A 65 -1.84 -11.12 -15.29
CA ALA A 65 -2.36 -11.33 -16.63
C ALA A 65 -2.02 -12.74 -17.14
N LEU A 66 -0.77 -13.20 -16.95
CA LEU A 66 -0.34 -14.54 -17.33
C LEU A 66 -1.06 -15.64 -16.55
N ASN A 67 -1.19 -15.48 -15.23
CA ASN A 67 -1.92 -16.40 -14.38
C ASN A 67 -3.41 -16.48 -14.77
N PHE A 68 -4.01 -15.34 -15.09
CA PHE A 68 -5.39 -15.30 -15.57
C PHE A 68 -5.54 -16.01 -16.91
N LEU A 69 -4.64 -15.79 -17.87
CA LEU A 69 -4.64 -16.47 -19.17
C LEU A 69 -4.42 -17.98 -19.03
N ALA A 70 -3.51 -18.40 -18.14
CA ALA A 70 -3.29 -19.81 -17.85
C ALA A 70 -4.53 -20.47 -17.24
N TRP A 71 -5.14 -19.79 -16.25
CA TRP A 71 -6.39 -20.26 -15.64
C TRP A 71 -7.55 -20.34 -16.64
N ALA A 72 -7.69 -19.34 -17.54
CA ALA A 72 -8.76 -19.29 -18.53
C ALA A 72 -8.76 -20.51 -19.47
N LYS A 73 -7.63 -21.18 -19.63
CA LYS A 73 -7.49 -22.42 -20.43
C LYS A 73 -7.87 -23.69 -19.65
N THR A 74 -8.19 -23.59 -18.37
CA THR A 74 -8.54 -24.74 -17.52
C THR A 74 -10.05 -25.02 -17.52
N LYS A 75 -10.43 -26.26 -17.19
CA LYS A 75 -11.83 -26.62 -16.98
C LYS A 75 -12.45 -25.84 -15.81
N ALA A 76 -11.66 -25.44 -14.82
CA ALA A 76 -12.10 -24.67 -13.68
C ALA A 76 -12.61 -23.28 -14.08
N ALA A 77 -12.06 -22.69 -15.14
CA ALA A 77 -12.51 -21.41 -15.65
C ALA A 77 -13.95 -21.43 -16.15
N GLN A 78 -14.39 -22.54 -16.74
CA GLN A 78 -15.78 -22.70 -17.24
C GLN A 78 -16.80 -22.60 -16.10
N THR A 79 -16.42 -22.99 -14.89
CA THR A 79 -17.26 -22.94 -13.69
C THR A 79 -16.94 -21.76 -12.76
N GLY A 80 -15.98 -20.90 -13.13
CA GLY A 80 -15.53 -19.76 -12.31
C GLY A 80 -14.76 -20.17 -11.05
N LYS A 81 -14.40 -21.46 -10.88
CA LYS A 81 -13.71 -21.96 -9.69
C LYS A 81 -12.20 -21.75 -9.79
N ASN A 82 -11.55 -21.64 -8.62
CA ASN A 82 -10.10 -21.54 -8.49
C ASN A 82 -9.48 -20.37 -9.30
N ARG A 83 -10.19 -19.24 -9.36
CA ARG A 83 -9.64 -18.03 -9.96
C ARG A 83 -8.36 -17.62 -9.22
N PRO A 84 -7.24 -17.33 -9.93
CA PRO A 84 -6.00 -16.93 -9.29
C PRO A 84 -6.21 -15.61 -8.53
N LYS A 85 -5.55 -15.52 -7.36
CA LYS A 85 -5.50 -14.27 -6.59
C LYS A 85 -4.52 -13.31 -7.26
N SER A 86 -4.85 -12.02 -7.24
CA SER A 86 -4.00 -10.99 -7.81
C SER A 86 -2.79 -10.71 -6.91
N PHE A 87 -1.60 -10.74 -7.49
CA PHE A 87 -0.38 -10.27 -6.82
C PHE A 87 -0.38 -8.75 -6.69
N LEU A 88 -0.91 -8.04 -7.69
CA LEU A 88 -1.01 -6.59 -7.66
C LEU A 88 -1.82 -6.11 -6.45
N ASN A 89 -2.94 -6.78 -6.16
CA ASN A 89 -3.75 -6.46 -5.00
C ASN A 89 -2.99 -6.62 -3.69
N ALA A 90 -2.12 -7.63 -3.55
CA ALA A 90 -1.31 -7.81 -2.36
C ALA A 90 -0.38 -6.61 -2.06
N PHE A 91 0.03 -5.87 -3.10
CA PHE A 91 0.85 -4.65 -2.96
C PHE A 91 0.02 -3.37 -2.84
N THR A 92 -1.19 -3.33 -3.42
CA THR A 92 -2.02 -2.12 -3.49
C THR A 92 -3.12 -2.07 -2.43
N GLU A 93 -3.65 -3.22 -2.03
CA GLU A 93 -4.68 -3.27 -0.98
C GLU A 93 -4.08 -2.83 0.35
N MET A 94 -4.61 -1.75 0.92
CA MET A 94 -4.45 -1.51 2.35
C MET A 94 -5.04 -2.72 3.09
N PRO A 95 -4.42 -3.17 4.23
CA PRO A 95 -5.13 -4.05 5.12
C PRO A 95 -6.48 -3.37 5.36
N GLN A 96 -7.51 -3.94 4.78
CA GLN A 96 -8.86 -3.52 5.11
C GLN A 96 -8.95 -3.81 6.61
N THR A 97 -8.90 -2.78 7.44
CA THR A 97 -9.59 -2.88 8.71
C THR A 97 -11.01 -3.24 8.29
N HIS A 98 -11.36 -4.50 8.43
CA HIS A 98 -12.75 -4.88 8.44
C HIS A 98 -13.34 -4.13 9.64
N ASP A 99 -13.79 -2.92 9.39
CA ASP A 99 -14.87 -2.37 10.18
C ASP A 99 -15.99 -3.39 9.96
N GLU A 100 -16.17 -4.21 10.97
CA GLU A 100 -17.19 -5.25 10.99
C GLU A 100 -18.50 -4.51 10.81
N VAL A 101 -18.97 -4.44 9.56
CA VAL A 101 -20.25 -3.81 9.23
C VAL A 101 -21.30 -4.68 9.89
N THR A 102 -21.68 -4.30 11.09
CA THR A 102 -22.72 -4.99 11.87
C THR A 102 -24.04 -4.75 11.18
N GLY A 103 -24.45 -5.70 10.35
CA GLY A 103 -25.77 -5.68 9.73
C GLY A 103 -26.85 -5.97 10.77
N TYR A 104 -27.79 -5.06 10.95
CA TYR A 104 -28.93 -5.27 11.84
C TYR A 104 -30.10 -5.83 11.06
N ARG A 105 -30.72 -6.91 11.57
CA ARG A 105 -31.86 -7.58 10.90
C ARG A 105 -33.14 -6.74 10.96
N THR A 106 -33.31 -5.94 11.98
CA THR A 106 -34.51 -5.11 12.15
C THR A 106 -34.16 -3.67 12.54
N PRO A 107 -35.02 -2.68 12.22
CA PRO A 107 -34.83 -1.30 12.67
C PRO A 107 -34.76 -1.16 14.18
N LYS A 108 -35.38 -2.08 14.94
CA LYS A 108 -35.33 -2.10 16.41
C LYS A 108 -33.94 -2.48 16.92
N ASP A 109 -33.28 -3.46 16.27
CA ASP A 109 -31.94 -3.90 16.66
C ASP A 109 -30.91 -2.78 16.41
N PHE A 110 -31.06 -2.06 15.29
CA PHE A 110 -30.25 -0.89 15.00
C PHE A 110 -30.43 0.22 16.07
N LYS A 111 -31.69 0.53 16.42
CA LYS A 111 -32.00 1.58 17.38
C LYS A 111 -31.47 1.25 18.79
N ALA A 112 -31.56 -0.01 19.19
CA ALA A 112 -31.01 -0.49 20.46
C ALA A 112 -29.47 -0.43 20.49
N ALA A 113 -28.80 -0.77 19.40
CA ALA A 113 -27.36 -0.66 19.28
C ALA A 113 -26.90 0.81 19.26
N TRP A 114 -27.62 1.66 18.53
CA TRP A 114 -27.36 3.10 18.47
C TRP A 114 -27.43 3.75 19.85
N GLN A 115 -28.44 3.42 20.65
CA GLN A 115 -28.58 3.91 22.02
C GLN A 115 -27.43 3.46 22.95
N ARG A 116 -26.93 2.23 22.77
CA ARG A 116 -25.77 1.73 23.52
C ARG A 116 -24.47 2.47 23.18
N LEU A 117 -24.34 2.96 21.96
CA LEU A 117 -23.18 3.74 21.50
C LEU A 117 -23.26 5.23 21.84
N GLY A 118 -24.24 5.65 22.62
CA GLY A 118 -24.43 7.05 23.06
C GLY A 118 -25.11 7.94 22.01
N GLY A 119 -25.78 7.33 21.02
CA GLY A 119 -26.61 8.08 20.06
C GLY A 119 -27.87 8.60 20.73
N GLU A 120 -28.02 9.93 20.87
CA GLU A 120 -29.29 10.55 21.26
C GLU A 120 -30.29 10.40 20.11
N ALA A 121 -31.45 9.82 20.43
CA ALA A 121 -32.60 9.81 19.54
C ALA A 121 -33.22 11.22 19.56
N ASN A 122 -32.77 12.13 18.67
CA ASN A 122 -33.58 13.30 18.38
C ASN A 122 -34.83 12.82 17.64
N GLY A 123 -35.90 12.67 18.37
CA GLY A 123 -37.24 12.50 17.84
C GLY A 123 -37.93 13.85 17.80
N ASP A 124 -38.31 14.22 16.63
CA ASP A 124 -39.55 14.96 16.33
C ASP A 124 -40.18 14.32 15.10
#